data_18e36d67b51dcf69cffcbfab97f9f399
#
_entry.id   18e36d67b51dcf69cffcbfab97f9f399
#
_cell.length_a   1.000
_cell.length_b   1.000
_cell.length_c   1.000
_cell.angle_alpha   90.00
_cell.angle_beta   90.00
_cell.angle_gamma   90.00
#
_symmetry.space_group_name_H-M   'P 1'
#
loop_
_entity.id
_entity.type
_entity.pdbx_description
1 polymer ?
#
loop_
_entity_poly.entity_id
_entity_poly.type
_entity_poly.pdbx_seq_one_letter_code
_entity_poly.pdbx_strand_id
1 'polypeptide(L)'
;MFNVSICDDSKYDIDKIKNALGMFSKRKHVELSISEFSNPEMLMYEIEDGKIADIFILDVEMPNMDGFELADKIREHTETSIIIFLTSHDEMASMGY
;
A
#
# COMPACT_ATOMS: atom_id res chain seq x y z
N MET A 1 -2.04 -11.22 -13.19
CA MET A 1 -2.62 -10.08 -12.45
C MET A 1 -1.90 -9.91 -11.13
N PHE A 2 -1.54 -8.67 -10.79
CA PHE A 2 -0.93 -8.37 -9.50
C PHE A 2 -1.96 -7.69 -8.60
N ASN A 3 -2.00 -8.10 -7.35
CA ASN A 3 -2.87 -7.48 -6.37
C ASN A 3 -2.07 -6.42 -5.61
N VAL A 4 -2.61 -5.19 -5.59
CA VAL A 4 -1.97 -4.05 -4.94
C VAL A 4 -2.91 -3.53 -3.85
N SER A 5 -2.41 -3.39 -2.64
CA SER A 5 -3.17 -2.78 -1.55
C SER A 5 -2.53 -1.45 -1.18
N ILE A 6 -3.35 -0.41 -1.14
CA ILE A 6 -2.92 0.94 -0.77
C ILE A 6 -3.52 1.27 0.58
N CYS A 7 -2.71 1.73 1.52
CA CYS A 7 -3.20 2.17 2.83
C CYS A 7 -2.73 3.60 3.09
N ASP A 8 -3.67 4.52 3.17
CA ASP A 8 -3.41 5.94 3.35
C ASP A 8 -4.68 6.59 3.89
N ASP A 9 -4.56 7.45 4.89
CA ASP A 9 -5.72 8.13 5.45
C ASP A 9 -6.21 9.32 4.62
N SER A 10 -5.49 9.66 3.55
CA SER A 10 -5.85 10.74 2.63
C SER A 10 -6.43 10.16 1.33
N LYS A 11 -7.71 10.38 1.09
CA LYS A 11 -8.37 9.95 -0.15
C LYS A 11 -7.71 10.60 -1.36
N TYR A 12 -7.28 11.85 -1.23
CA TYR A 12 -6.60 12.56 -2.31
C TYR A 12 -5.31 11.83 -2.71
N ASP A 13 -4.52 11.41 -1.73
CA ASP A 13 -3.28 10.69 -2.00
C ASP A 13 -3.55 9.31 -2.59
N ILE A 14 -4.57 8.62 -2.10
CA ILE A 14 -4.97 7.32 -2.66
C ILE A 14 -5.32 7.47 -4.14
N ASP A 15 -6.09 8.50 -4.49
CA ASP A 15 -6.50 8.71 -5.88
C ASP A 15 -5.30 9.02 -6.77
N LYS A 16 -4.32 9.76 -6.28
CA LYS A 16 -3.09 10.04 -7.03
C LYS A 16 -2.31 8.74 -7.29
N ILE A 17 -2.21 7.88 -6.30
CA ILE A 17 -1.52 6.60 -6.44
C ILE A 17 -2.26 5.73 -7.44
N LYS A 18 -3.58 5.65 -7.34
CA LYS A 18 -4.39 4.86 -8.26
C LYS A 18 -4.24 5.34 -9.70
N ASN A 19 -4.20 6.65 -9.91
CA ASN A 19 -4.02 7.20 -11.26
C ASN A 19 -2.65 6.83 -11.81
N ALA A 20 -1.60 6.92 -11.01
CA ALA A 20 -0.25 6.56 -11.45
C ALA A 20 -0.17 5.08 -11.78
N LEU A 21 -0.77 4.22 -10.96
CA LEU A 21 -0.81 2.78 -11.21
C LEU A 21 -1.60 2.45 -12.47
N GLY A 22 -2.69 3.16 -12.72
CA GLY A 22 -3.50 2.97 -13.92
C GLY A 22 -2.71 3.29 -15.18
N MET A 23 -1.92 4.36 -15.15
CA MET A 23 -1.06 4.73 -16.27
C MET A 23 0.02 3.68 -16.50
N PHE A 24 0.63 3.19 -15.43
CA PHE A 24 1.63 2.13 -15.52
C PHE A 24 1.03 0.86 -16.11
N SER A 25 -0.14 0.47 -15.62
CA SER A 25 -0.85 -0.72 -16.09
C SER A 25 -1.09 -0.67 -17.60
N LYS A 26 -1.55 0.48 -18.08
CA LYS A 26 -1.80 0.66 -19.54
C LYS A 26 -0.51 0.63 -20.34
N ARG A 27 0.51 1.34 -19.86
CA ARG A 27 1.77 1.48 -20.61
C ARG A 27 2.52 0.17 -20.70
N LYS A 28 2.49 -0.64 -19.66
CA LYS A 28 3.25 -1.89 -19.59
C LYS A 28 2.42 -3.12 -19.90
N HIS A 29 1.13 -2.94 -20.17
CA HIS A 29 0.20 -4.05 -20.42
C HIS A 29 0.19 -5.07 -19.27
N VAL A 30 0.17 -4.55 -18.04
CA VAL A 30 0.14 -5.36 -16.82
C VAL A 30 -1.20 -5.14 -16.11
N GLU A 31 -1.91 -6.21 -15.80
CA GLU A 31 -3.16 -6.10 -15.07
C GLU A 31 -2.89 -5.94 -13.57
N LEU A 32 -3.54 -4.94 -12.98
CA LEU A 32 -3.47 -4.69 -11.54
C LEU A 32 -4.86 -4.72 -10.94
N SER A 33 -4.98 -5.39 -9.81
CA SER A 33 -6.19 -5.34 -8.98
C SER A 33 -5.86 -4.50 -7.75
N ILE A 34 -6.50 -3.34 -7.63
CA ILE A 34 -6.16 -2.36 -6.60
C ILE A 34 -7.23 -2.33 -5.52
N SER A 35 -6.80 -2.50 -4.29
CA SER A 35 -7.67 -2.34 -3.11
C SER A 35 -7.17 -1.14 -2.31
N GLU A 36 -8.09 -0.36 -1.76
CA GLU A 36 -7.72 0.82 -0.99
C GLU A 36 -8.26 0.73 0.42
N PHE A 37 -7.46 1.21 1.36
CA PHE A 37 -7.79 1.19 2.78
C PHE A 37 -7.46 2.55 3.38
N SER A 38 -8.40 3.11 4.12
CA SER A 38 -8.23 4.43 4.74
C SER A 38 -7.62 4.36 6.13
N ASN A 39 -7.43 3.16 6.67
CA ASN A 39 -6.77 2.98 7.96
C ASN A 39 -6.11 1.60 8.03
N PRO A 40 -5.08 1.46 8.87
CA PRO A 40 -4.33 0.20 8.94
C PRO A 40 -5.12 -0.97 9.52
N GLU A 41 -6.09 -0.71 10.37
CA GLU A 41 -6.89 -1.79 10.98
C GLU A 41 -7.69 -2.54 9.93
N MET A 42 -8.26 -1.81 8.97
CA MET A 42 -9.02 -2.44 7.88
C MET A 42 -8.13 -3.32 7.01
N LEU A 43 -6.92 -2.85 6.73
CA LEU A 43 -5.97 -3.63 5.94
C LEU A 43 -5.56 -4.90 6.71
N MET A 44 -5.26 -4.78 7.99
CA MET A 44 -4.87 -5.93 8.79
C MET A 44 -6.00 -6.95 8.90
N TYR A 45 -7.24 -6.49 8.97
CA TYR A 45 -8.39 -7.39 8.96
C TYR A 45 -8.38 -8.30 7.74
N GLU A 46 -8.13 -7.72 6.56
CA GLU A 46 -8.08 -8.48 5.32
C GLU A 46 -6.89 -9.45 5.29
N ILE A 47 -5.74 -9.00 5.76
CA ILE A 47 -4.54 -9.85 5.81
C ILE A 47 -4.76 -11.04 6.73
N GLU A 48 -5.36 -10.82 7.89
CA GLU A 48 -5.64 -11.88 8.83
C GLU A 48 -6.68 -12.87 8.30
N ASP A 49 -7.51 -12.41 7.37
CA ASP A 49 -8.47 -13.26 6.66
C ASP A 49 -7.83 -13.99 5.48
N GLY A 50 -6.52 -13.89 5.31
CA GLY A 50 -5.78 -14.59 4.26
C GLY A 50 -5.67 -13.86 2.94
N LYS A 51 -6.16 -12.61 2.86
CA LYS A 51 -6.10 -11.82 1.62
C LYS A 51 -4.84 -10.99 1.61
N ILE A 52 -3.78 -11.55 1.06
CA ILE A 52 -2.45 -10.93 1.05
C ILE A 52 -2.13 -10.44 -0.35
N ALA A 53 -1.84 -9.15 -0.47
CA ALA A 53 -1.48 -8.55 -1.75
C ALA A 53 -0.05 -8.89 -2.15
N ASP A 54 0.24 -8.73 -3.43
CA ASP A 54 1.60 -8.87 -3.94
C ASP A 54 2.43 -7.64 -3.62
N ILE A 55 1.78 -6.48 -3.62
CA ILE A 55 2.43 -5.18 -3.38
C ILE A 55 1.58 -4.40 -2.40
N PHE A 56 2.23 -3.86 -1.37
CA PHE A 56 1.60 -2.94 -0.42
C PHE A 56 2.23 -1.57 -0.57
N ILE A 57 1.39 -0.54 -0.72
CA ILE A 57 1.84 0.85 -0.77
C ILE A 57 1.26 1.53 0.47
N LEU A 58 2.13 1.93 1.38
CA LEU A 58 1.74 2.39 2.71
C LEU A 58 2.17 3.83 2.93
N ASP A 59 1.26 4.64 3.44
CA ASP A 59 1.60 5.97 3.93
C ASP A 59 2.38 5.81 5.23
N VAL A 60 3.46 6.58 5.38
CA VAL A 60 4.27 6.55 6.60
C VAL A 60 3.52 7.18 7.77
N GLU A 61 2.86 8.31 7.53
CA GLU A 61 2.20 9.06 8.58
C GLU A 61 0.70 8.79 8.62
N MET A 62 0.27 8.00 9.58
CA MET A 62 -1.14 7.73 9.80
C MET A 62 -1.44 7.77 11.29
N PRO A 63 -2.67 8.16 11.70
CA PRO A 63 -3.05 8.12 13.11
C PRO A 63 -3.01 6.69 13.66
N ASN A 64 -2.67 6.55 14.91
CA ASN A 64 -2.68 5.31 15.67
C ASN A 64 -1.56 4.33 15.33
N MET A 65 -1.33 4.05 14.06
CA MET A 65 -0.28 3.12 13.64
C MET A 65 0.35 3.68 12.38
N ASP A 66 1.65 3.96 12.42
CA ASP A 66 2.33 4.47 11.22
C ASP A 66 2.63 3.34 10.23
N GLY A 67 3.10 3.74 9.03
CA GLY A 67 3.35 2.78 7.96
C GLY A 67 4.44 1.77 8.30
N PHE A 68 5.43 2.15 9.10
CA PHE A 68 6.52 1.23 9.47
C PHE A 68 6.01 0.16 10.43
N GLU A 69 5.18 0.55 11.41
CA GLU A 69 4.56 -0.41 12.32
C GLU A 69 3.65 -1.38 11.55
N LEU A 70 2.90 -0.84 10.61
CA LEU A 70 2.02 -1.65 9.76
C LEU A 70 2.83 -2.65 8.94
N ALA A 71 3.96 -2.21 8.36
CA ALA A 71 4.83 -3.08 7.58
C ALA A 71 5.37 -4.24 8.42
N ASP A 72 5.74 -3.98 9.66
CA ASP A 72 6.21 -5.03 10.56
C ASP A 72 5.12 -6.09 10.77
N LYS A 73 3.88 -5.66 10.95
CA LYS A 73 2.75 -6.58 11.11
C LYS A 73 2.48 -7.36 9.83
N ILE A 74 2.58 -6.70 8.68
CA ILE A 74 2.42 -7.37 7.39
C ILE A 74 3.47 -8.47 7.22
N ARG A 75 4.71 -8.19 7.61
CA ARG A 75 5.80 -9.17 7.50
C ARG A 75 5.61 -10.40 8.36
N GLU A 76 4.78 -10.34 9.39
CA GLU A 76 4.42 -11.53 10.16
C GLU A 76 3.57 -12.51 9.34
N HIS A 77 2.94 -12.04 8.27
CA HIS A 77 2.05 -12.85 7.43
C HIS A 77 2.63 -13.16 6.05
N THR A 78 3.56 -12.36 5.56
CA THR A 78 4.15 -12.56 4.24
C THR A 78 5.58 -12.02 4.21
N GLU A 79 6.51 -12.82 3.72
CA GLU A 79 7.89 -12.41 3.54
C GLU A 79 8.17 -11.98 2.10
N THR A 80 7.29 -12.33 1.17
CA THR A 80 7.56 -12.18 -0.26
C THR A 80 6.89 -10.97 -0.89
N SER A 81 5.87 -10.41 -0.26
CA SER A 81 5.20 -9.23 -0.82
C SER A 81 6.13 -8.02 -0.80
N ILE A 82 6.01 -7.19 -1.81
CA ILE A 82 6.77 -5.93 -1.90
C ILE A 82 6.06 -4.89 -1.05
N ILE A 83 6.80 -4.16 -0.24
CA ILE A 83 6.25 -3.07 0.56
C ILE A 83 6.94 -1.77 0.16
N ILE A 84 6.14 -0.78 -0.23
CA ILE A 84 6.63 0.53 -0.63
C ILE A 84 6.04 1.57 0.32
N PHE A 85 6.89 2.44 0.85
CA PHE A 85 6.45 3.53 1.71
C PHE A 85 6.38 4.82 0.92
N LEU A 86 5.29 5.56 1.11
CA LEU A 86 5.13 6.88 0.52
C LEU A 86 4.83 7.87 1.63
N THR A 87 5.20 9.11 1.40
CA THR A 87 4.94 10.19 2.35
C THR A 87 4.63 11.46 1.57
N SER A 88 3.85 12.33 2.17
CA SER A 88 3.54 13.63 1.59
C SER A 88 4.65 14.66 1.81
N HIS A 89 5.69 14.31 2.57
CA HIS A 89 6.83 15.20 2.82
C HIS A 89 7.95 14.97 1.81
N ASP A 90 8.44 16.05 1.21
CA ASP A 90 9.44 15.97 0.15
C ASP A 90 10.75 15.34 0.62
N GLU A 91 11.14 15.58 1.86
CA GLU A 91 12.39 15.05 2.40
C GLU A 91 12.35 13.55 2.68
N MET A 92 11.18 12.94 2.59
CA MET A 92 11.02 11.50 2.80
C MET A 92 10.47 10.86 1.54
N ALA A 93 11.25 10.86 0.48
CA ALA A 93 10.83 10.27 -0.80
C ALA A 93 10.44 8.80 -0.62
N SER A 94 9.87 8.19 -1.65
CA SER A 94 9.44 6.79 -1.57
C SER A 94 10.60 5.89 -1.15
N MET A 95 10.32 4.97 -0.25
CA MET A 95 11.31 4.04 0.29
C MET A 95 10.86 2.61 0.02
N GLY A 96 11.74 1.81 -0.56
CA GLY A 96 11.50 0.39 -0.76
C GLY A 96 11.78 -0.38 0.52
N TYR A 97 10.99 -1.37 0.77
CA TYR A 97 11.15 -2.14 2.00
C TYR A 97 11.18 -3.62 1.69
#